data_3cca342bc0adf414f9340560981c0c76
#
_entry.id   3cca342bc0adf414f9340560981c0c76
#
_cell.length_a   1.000
_cell.length_b   1.000
_cell.length_c   1.000
_cell.angle_alpha   90.00
_cell.angle_beta   90.00
_cell.angle_gamma   90.00
#
_symmetry.space_group_name_H-M   'P 1'
#
loop_
_entity.id
_entity.type
_entity.pdbx_description
1 polymer ?
#
loop_
_entity_poly.entity_id
_entity_poly.type
_entity_poly.pdbx_seq_one_letter_code
_entity_poly.pdbx_strand_id
1 'polypeptide(L)'
;RNTTIPVARAQEFTTFKDAQTAMSIHVVQGERELVSDCRSLARFALRGLPPLPAGGAHIRVTFQVDADGLLSVTAMEKSTGVEASIQVKPSYGLTENEIATMITDSMTYARDDVAARKLAEQKVDGLRVLESLDGALKEDSALLSADELQQIRDAQDSLRVAVEGNDEALIAAGIKLLDQVTQEFAARRMDNSIRRALTGHSVDEV
;
A
#
# COMPACT_ATOMS: atom_id res chain seq x y z
N ARG A 1 10.66 12.25 17.12
CA ARG A 1 10.55 13.01 18.40
C ARG A 1 11.92 13.38 18.90
N ASN A 2 12.12 14.60 19.42
CA ASN A 2 13.39 15.10 19.99
C ASN A 2 14.60 15.00 19.03
N THR A 3 14.39 15.13 17.75
CA THR A 3 15.48 15.18 16.77
C THR A 3 15.89 16.63 16.57
N THR A 4 17.19 16.89 16.60
CA THR A 4 17.72 18.23 16.30
C THR A 4 17.49 18.60 14.84
N ILE A 5 17.17 19.88 14.60
CA ILE A 5 17.04 20.45 13.26
C ILE A 5 18.34 21.20 12.88
N PRO A 6 18.72 21.24 11.60
CA PRO A 6 18.01 20.66 10.45
C PRO A 6 18.12 19.14 10.38
N VAL A 7 17.11 18.49 9.81
CA VAL A 7 17.04 17.03 9.69
C VAL A 7 16.33 16.63 8.41
N ALA A 8 16.79 15.52 7.81
CA ALA A 8 16.11 14.85 6.70
C ALA A 8 15.93 13.37 7.01
N ARG A 9 14.77 12.81 6.63
CA ARG A 9 14.45 11.38 6.68
C ARG A 9 13.70 11.00 5.42
N ALA A 10 13.99 9.81 4.92
CA ALA A 10 13.31 9.28 3.73
C ALA A 10 12.78 7.90 3.99
N GLN A 11 11.67 7.57 3.33
CA GLN A 11 11.04 6.26 3.31
C GLN A 11 10.65 5.91 1.87
N GLU A 12 10.70 4.61 1.55
CA GLU A 12 10.33 4.11 0.23
C GLU A 12 8.93 3.51 0.25
N PHE A 13 8.21 3.77 -0.83
CA PHE A 13 6.86 3.28 -1.08
C PHE A 13 6.79 2.69 -2.49
N THR A 14 5.78 1.87 -2.73
CA THR A 14 5.51 1.27 -4.04
C THR A 14 4.06 1.50 -4.45
N THR A 15 3.75 1.24 -5.74
CA THR A 15 2.38 1.29 -6.25
C THR A 15 1.55 0.10 -5.73
N PHE A 16 0.26 0.33 -5.52
CA PHE A 16 -0.69 -0.66 -5.04
C PHE A 16 -1.34 -1.46 -6.19
N LYS A 17 -1.59 -0.79 -7.33
CA LYS A 17 -2.28 -1.34 -8.50
C LYS A 17 -1.37 -1.43 -9.72
N ASP A 18 -1.70 -2.39 -10.61
CA ASP A 18 -1.10 -2.45 -11.94
C ASP A 18 -1.39 -1.16 -12.72
N ALA A 19 -0.41 -0.72 -13.51
CA ALA A 19 -0.49 0.50 -14.33
C ALA A 19 -0.93 1.77 -13.57
N GLN A 20 -0.65 1.85 -12.27
CA GLN A 20 -0.93 3.03 -11.46
C GLN A 20 -0.02 4.18 -11.85
N THR A 21 -0.59 5.29 -12.34
CA THR A 21 0.14 6.47 -12.85
C THR A 21 0.17 7.64 -11.89
N ALA A 22 -0.45 7.53 -10.72
CA ALA A 22 -0.45 8.58 -9.70
C ALA A 22 -0.49 8.00 -8.29
N MET A 23 0.10 8.74 -7.32
CA MET A 23 0.07 8.43 -5.90
C MET A 23 -0.31 9.66 -5.10
N SER A 24 -1.26 9.52 -4.18
CA SER A 24 -1.64 10.58 -3.23
C SER A 24 -0.81 10.44 -1.96
N ILE A 25 -0.19 11.53 -1.55
CA ILE A 25 0.60 11.62 -0.32
C ILE A 25 -0.14 12.51 0.67
N HIS A 26 -0.43 11.97 1.85
CA HIS A 26 -1.04 12.67 2.96
C HIS A 26 -0.04 12.78 4.09
N VAL A 27 0.33 14.01 4.43
CA VAL A 27 1.28 14.34 5.50
C VAL A 27 0.48 14.65 6.75
N VAL A 28 0.75 13.92 7.81
CA VAL A 28 0.08 14.05 9.11
C VAL A 28 1.08 14.25 10.24
N GLN A 29 0.64 14.80 11.33
CA GLN A 29 1.41 14.99 12.57
C GLN A 29 0.60 14.44 13.75
N GLY A 30 1.22 13.60 14.56
CA GLY A 30 0.58 13.02 15.74
C GLY A 30 1.39 11.87 16.33
N GLU A 31 0.94 11.37 17.45
CA GLU A 31 1.51 10.23 18.18
C GLU A 31 0.58 9.00 18.15
N ARG A 32 -0.59 9.11 17.47
CA ARG A 32 -1.56 8.03 17.28
C ARG A 32 -1.24 7.24 16.00
N GLU A 33 -1.64 6.00 15.94
CA GLU A 33 -1.32 5.12 14.82
C GLU A 33 -2.27 5.30 13.62
N LEU A 34 -3.49 5.79 13.86
CA LEU A 34 -4.46 6.04 12.78
C LEU A 34 -4.35 7.47 12.27
N VAL A 35 -4.44 7.60 10.94
CA VAL A 35 -4.43 8.92 10.25
C VAL A 35 -5.59 9.81 10.71
N SER A 36 -6.76 9.22 11.05
CA SER A 36 -7.94 9.93 11.57
C SER A 36 -7.67 10.65 12.89
N ASP A 37 -6.75 10.13 13.68
CA ASP A 37 -6.43 10.63 15.02
C ASP A 37 -5.20 11.55 15.01
N CYS A 38 -4.65 11.81 13.82
CA CYS A 38 -3.53 12.70 13.60
C CYS A 38 -3.97 14.01 12.94
N ARG A 39 -3.22 15.08 13.20
CA ARG A 39 -3.43 16.39 12.57
C ARG A 39 -2.98 16.33 11.11
N SER A 40 -3.88 16.63 10.18
CA SER A 40 -3.52 16.78 8.76
C SER A 40 -2.69 18.03 8.54
N LEU A 41 -1.50 17.90 7.95
CA LEU A 41 -0.62 19.02 7.61
C LEU A 41 -0.74 19.41 6.13
N ALA A 42 -0.73 18.42 5.23
CA ALA A 42 -0.79 18.66 3.80
C ALA A 42 -1.25 17.42 3.02
N ARG A 43 -1.75 17.65 1.79
CA ARG A 43 -2.00 16.60 0.81
C ARG A 43 -1.50 17.05 -0.55
N PHE A 44 -0.83 16.17 -1.27
CA PHE A 44 -0.39 16.39 -2.64
C PHE A 44 -0.36 15.07 -3.42
N ALA A 45 -0.24 15.14 -4.74
CA ALA A 45 -0.20 13.97 -5.58
C ALA A 45 1.07 13.97 -6.44
N LEU A 46 1.79 12.86 -6.45
CA LEU A 46 2.80 12.55 -7.45
C LEU A 46 2.10 11.94 -8.65
N ARG A 47 2.26 12.54 -9.82
CA ARG A 47 1.64 12.10 -11.10
C ARG A 47 2.72 11.79 -12.11
N GLY A 48 2.38 11.02 -13.15
CA GLY A 48 3.33 10.63 -14.19
C GLY A 48 4.21 9.46 -13.80
N LEU A 49 3.73 8.60 -12.88
CA LEU A 49 4.39 7.33 -12.58
C LEU A 49 4.37 6.42 -13.80
N PRO A 50 5.44 5.64 -14.04
CA PRO A 50 5.46 4.65 -15.10
C PRO A 50 4.37 3.58 -14.85
N PRO A 51 3.62 3.15 -15.88
CA PRO A 51 2.57 2.15 -15.74
C PRO A 51 3.16 0.73 -15.62
N LEU A 52 3.77 0.45 -14.49
CA LEU A 52 4.37 -0.84 -14.13
C LEU A 52 3.37 -1.73 -13.40
N PRO A 53 3.64 -3.04 -13.27
CA PRO A 53 2.91 -3.92 -12.35
C PRO A 53 2.91 -3.37 -10.92
N ALA A 54 1.94 -3.76 -10.12
CA ALA A 54 1.85 -3.38 -8.70
C ALA A 54 3.16 -3.68 -7.97
N GLY A 55 3.67 -2.73 -7.19
CA GLY A 55 4.96 -2.81 -6.53
C GLY A 55 6.17 -2.48 -7.40
N GLY A 56 6.01 -2.31 -8.72
CA GLY A 56 7.12 -2.08 -9.66
C GLY A 56 7.67 -0.66 -9.65
N ALA A 57 6.88 0.34 -9.35
CA ALA A 57 7.36 1.72 -9.20
C ALA A 57 7.87 1.95 -7.77
N HIS A 58 9.06 2.55 -7.65
CA HIS A 58 9.71 2.85 -6.37
C HIS A 58 9.71 4.35 -6.10
N ILE A 59 8.92 4.76 -5.12
CA ILE A 59 8.75 6.16 -4.74
C ILE A 59 9.48 6.43 -3.43
N ARG A 60 10.46 7.34 -3.45
CA ARG A 60 11.12 7.84 -2.25
C ARG A 60 10.42 9.10 -1.77
N VAL A 61 9.90 9.07 -0.57
CA VAL A 61 9.32 10.24 0.12
C VAL A 61 10.34 10.74 1.15
N THR A 62 10.80 11.97 0.97
CA THR A 62 11.77 12.63 1.84
C THR A 62 11.10 13.73 2.63
N PHE A 63 11.24 13.67 3.94
CA PHE A 63 10.84 14.71 4.88
C PHE A 63 12.09 15.49 5.29
N GLN A 64 12.09 16.79 5.09
CA GLN A 64 13.19 17.66 5.47
C GLN A 64 12.66 18.82 6.30
N VAL A 65 13.23 19.01 7.48
CA VAL A 65 12.97 20.18 8.33
C VAL A 65 14.25 21.01 8.33
N ASP A 66 14.15 22.27 7.92
CA ASP A 66 15.28 23.18 7.91
C ASP A 66 15.54 23.82 9.29
N ALA A 67 16.54 24.71 9.36
CA ALA A 67 16.92 25.38 10.61
C ALA A 67 15.81 26.30 11.15
N ASP A 68 14.92 26.79 10.28
CA ASP A 68 13.80 27.66 10.62
C ASP A 68 12.53 26.86 10.99
N GLY A 69 12.63 25.52 10.95
CA GLY A 69 11.53 24.62 11.24
C GLY A 69 10.54 24.42 10.08
N LEU A 70 10.86 24.88 8.87
CA LEU A 70 10.04 24.67 7.69
C LEU A 70 10.14 23.19 7.24
N LEU A 71 9.00 22.51 7.17
CA LEU A 71 8.89 21.16 6.68
C LEU A 71 8.70 21.15 5.16
N SER A 72 9.63 20.54 4.45
CA SER A 72 9.50 20.19 3.03
C SER A 72 9.30 18.69 2.87
N VAL A 73 8.30 18.29 2.11
CA VAL A 73 8.06 16.87 1.78
C VAL A 73 8.14 16.72 0.26
N THR A 74 9.06 15.87 -0.18
CA THR A 74 9.30 15.59 -1.61
C THR A 74 9.07 14.10 -1.86
N ALA A 75 8.24 13.79 -2.85
CA ALA A 75 8.07 12.43 -3.37
C ALA A 75 8.68 12.34 -4.75
N MET A 76 9.55 11.36 -4.99
CA MET A 76 10.26 11.16 -6.26
C MET A 76 10.20 9.69 -6.67
N GLU A 77 9.81 9.43 -7.91
CA GLU A 77 9.92 8.10 -8.52
C GLU A 77 11.36 7.90 -9.00
N LYS A 78 12.01 6.78 -8.56
CA LYS A 78 13.46 6.58 -8.69
C LYS A 78 13.94 6.33 -10.11
N SER A 79 13.13 5.70 -10.96
CA SER A 79 13.56 5.31 -12.31
C SER A 79 13.41 6.45 -13.32
N THR A 80 12.36 7.25 -13.18
CA THR A 80 12.03 8.36 -14.10
C THR A 80 12.49 9.72 -13.60
N GLY A 81 12.71 9.86 -12.28
CA GLY A 81 13.04 11.13 -11.64
C GLY A 81 11.83 12.09 -11.53
N VAL A 82 10.62 11.62 -11.87
CA VAL A 82 9.41 12.43 -11.68
C VAL A 82 9.22 12.72 -10.22
N GLU A 83 9.04 14.00 -9.87
CA GLU A 83 8.90 14.43 -8.48
C GLU A 83 7.75 15.41 -8.28
N ALA A 84 7.25 15.44 -7.06
CA ALA A 84 6.32 16.43 -6.55
C ALA A 84 6.71 16.78 -5.13
N SER A 85 6.58 18.04 -4.75
CA SER A 85 6.95 18.50 -3.41
C SER A 85 5.91 19.47 -2.86
N ILE A 86 5.86 19.56 -1.53
CA ILE A 86 5.08 20.54 -0.81
C ILE A 86 5.89 21.08 0.37
N GLN A 87 5.73 22.36 0.64
CA GLN A 87 6.27 23.00 1.84
C GLN A 87 5.13 23.28 2.82
N VAL A 88 5.32 22.83 4.03
CA VAL A 88 4.39 23.08 5.13
C VAL A 88 5.05 24.06 6.09
N LYS A 89 4.57 25.29 6.10
CA LYS A 89 4.97 26.23 7.15
C LYS A 89 4.44 25.68 8.47
N PRO A 90 5.28 25.58 9.53
CA PRO A 90 4.77 25.30 10.85
C PRO A 90 3.82 26.44 11.23
N SER A 91 2.53 26.25 10.95
CA SER A 91 1.52 27.15 11.46
C SER A 91 1.47 26.95 12.97
N TYR A 92 2.16 27.81 13.69
CA TYR A 92 2.15 27.90 15.16
C TYR A 92 2.36 26.54 15.82
N GLY A 93 3.54 26.33 16.41
CA GLY A 93 3.91 25.11 17.09
C GLY A 93 2.78 24.61 17.97
N LEU A 94 2.69 23.31 18.15
CA LEU A 94 1.79 22.71 19.13
C LEU A 94 2.06 23.37 20.48
N THR A 95 1.02 23.79 21.16
CA THR A 95 1.12 24.28 22.53
C THR A 95 1.58 23.15 23.45
N GLU A 96 2.20 23.46 24.57
CA GLU A 96 2.63 22.46 25.56
C GLU A 96 1.46 21.57 25.99
N ASN A 97 0.25 22.12 26.11
CA ASN A 97 -0.95 21.39 26.45
C ASN A 97 -1.37 20.41 25.33
N GLU A 98 -1.30 20.81 24.07
CA GLU A 98 -1.59 19.93 22.94
C GLU A 98 -0.58 18.76 22.87
N ILE A 99 0.69 19.05 23.09
CA ILE A 99 1.74 18.01 23.15
C ILE A 99 1.48 17.04 24.30
N ALA A 100 1.18 17.55 25.49
CA ALA A 100 0.87 16.74 26.67
C ALA A 100 -0.36 15.85 26.43
N THR A 101 -1.40 16.40 25.83
CA THR A 101 -2.62 15.65 25.45
C THR A 101 -2.29 14.54 24.45
N MET A 102 -1.59 14.85 23.36
CA MET A 102 -1.19 13.86 22.36
C MET A 102 -0.40 12.69 22.96
N ILE A 103 0.52 13.00 23.89
CA ILE A 103 1.32 11.98 24.59
C ILE A 103 0.44 11.12 25.50
N THR A 104 -0.43 11.74 26.25
CA THR A 104 -1.35 11.03 27.18
C THR A 104 -2.30 10.13 26.38
N ASP A 105 -2.87 10.63 25.30
CA ASP A 105 -3.76 9.88 24.42
C ASP A 105 -3.04 8.69 23.78
N SER A 106 -1.80 8.87 23.30
CA SER A 106 -1.01 7.77 22.73
C SER A 106 -0.75 6.65 23.73
N MET A 107 -0.58 6.96 25.01
CA MET A 107 -0.43 5.95 26.07
C MET A 107 -1.77 5.29 26.43
N THR A 108 -2.82 6.08 26.53
CA THR A 108 -4.16 5.62 26.91
C THR A 108 -4.73 4.64 25.87
N TYR A 109 -4.59 4.99 24.61
CA TYR A 109 -5.18 4.23 23.49
C TYR A 109 -4.20 3.27 22.79
N ALA A 110 -3.00 3.08 23.35
CA ALA A 110 -1.94 2.27 22.71
C ALA A 110 -2.39 0.87 22.28
N ARG A 111 -3.23 0.19 23.06
CA ARG A 111 -3.75 -1.15 22.73
C ARG A 111 -4.78 -1.11 21.62
N ASP A 112 -5.68 -0.14 21.67
CA ASP A 112 -6.73 0.05 20.67
C ASP A 112 -6.12 0.46 19.33
N ASP A 113 -5.10 1.31 19.36
CA ASP A 113 -4.35 1.75 18.18
C ASP A 113 -3.63 0.58 17.50
N VAL A 114 -2.98 -0.29 18.27
CA VAL A 114 -2.34 -1.51 17.73
C VAL A 114 -3.36 -2.43 17.07
N ALA A 115 -4.52 -2.63 17.70
CA ALA A 115 -5.59 -3.45 17.12
C ALA A 115 -6.15 -2.81 15.84
N ALA A 116 -6.42 -1.52 15.86
CA ALA A 116 -6.92 -0.79 14.70
C ALA A 116 -5.92 -0.76 13.54
N ARG A 117 -4.62 -0.61 13.82
CA ARG A 117 -3.57 -0.71 12.80
C ARG A 117 -3.52 -2.09 12.19
N LYS A 118 -3.52 -3.16 12.99
CA LYS A 118 -3.52 -4.55 12.49
C LYS A 118 -4.72 -4.82 11.59
N LEU A 119 -5.90 -4.39 12.00
CA LEU A 119 -7.09 -4.51 11.17
C LEU A 119 -6.94 -3.76 9.85
N ALA A 120 -6.41 -2.53 9.88
CA ALA A 120 -6.17 -1.75 8.66
C ALA A 120 -5.14 -2.42 7.73
N GLU A 121 -4.06 -2.96 8.28
CA GLU A 121 -3.05 -3.74 7.53
C GLU A 121 -3.68 -4.97 6.88
N GLN A 122 -4.46 -5.77 7.62
CA GLN A 122 -5.17 -6.94 7.07
C GLN A 122 -6.18 -6.57 5.98
N LYS A 123 -6.89 -5.46 6.12
CA LYS A 123 -7.78 -4.96 5.06
C LYS A 123 -7.01 -4.60 3.78
N VAL A 124 -5.87 -3.94 3.91
CA VAL A 124 -5.01 -3.60 2.77
C VAL A 124 -4.48 -4.86 2.09
N ASP A 125 -4.04 -5.86 2.86
CA ASP A 125 -3.56 -7.12 2.32
C ASP A 125 -4.68 -7.89 1.60
N GLY A 126 -5.88 -7.95 2.18
CA GLY A 126 -7.05 -8.54 1.55
C GLY A 126 -7.42 -7.86 0.22
N LEU A 127 -7.44 -6.52 0.21
CA LEU A 127 -7.69 -5.76 -1.03
C LEU A 127 -6.63 -5.99 -2.10
N ARG A 128 -5.36 -6.10 -1.71
CA ARG A 128 -4.25 -6.40 -2.64
C ARG A 128 -4.39 -7.76 -3.28
N VAL A 129 -4.74 -8.78 -2.49
CA VAL A 129 -4.97 -10.14 -2.99
C VAL A 129 -6.14 -10.18 -3.96
N LEU A 130 -7.26 -9.51 -3.62
CA LEU A 130 -8.44 -9.39 -4.49
C LEU A 130 -8.10 -8.70 -5.81
N GLU A 131 -7.40 -7.57 -5.79
CA GLU A 131 -7.00 -6.83 -7.00
C GLU A 131 -6.08 -7.66 -7.91
N SER A 132 -5.08 -8.34 -7.31
CA SER A 132 -4.16 -9.22 -8.05
C SER A 132 -4.90 -10.38 -8.72
N LEU A 133 -5.85 -10.98 -8.01
CA LEU A 133 -6.63 -12.10 -8.55
C LEU A 133 -7.62 -11.64 -9.61
N ASP A 134 -8.26 -10.48 -9.45
CA ASP A 134 -9.13 -9.90 -10.49
C ASP A 134 -8.36 -9.67 -11.80
N GLY A 135 -7.12 -9.18 -11.73
CA GLY A 135 -6.22 -9.06 -12.87
C GLY A 135 -5.89 -10.42 -13.50
N ALA A 136 -5.54 -11.42 -12.67
CA ALA A 136 -5.21 -12.76 -13.11
C ALA A 136 -6.39 -13.48 -13.81
N LEU A 137 -7.59 -13.36 -13.25
CA LEU A 137 -8.80 -13.95 -13.84
C LEU A 137 -9.20 -13.26 -15.14
N LYS A 138 -8.98 -11.97 -15.28
CA LYS A 138 -9.25 -11.24 -16.51
C LYS A 138 -8.38 -11.71 -17.68
N GLU A 139 -7.13 -12.05 -17.40
CA GLU A 139 -6.16 -12.47 -18.42
C GLU A 139 -6.26 -13.96 -18.76
N ASP A 140 -6.36 -14.83 -17.74
CA ASP A 140 -6.09 -16.24 -17.85
C ASP A 140 -7.24 -17.14 -17.34
N SER A 141 -8.47 -16.64 -17.19
CA SER A 141 -9.61 -17.46 -16.72
C SER A 141 -9.90 -18.69 -17.59
N ALA A 142 -9.48 -18.68 -18.85
CA ALA A 142 -9.59 -19.84 -19.75
C ALA A 142 -8.77 -21.06 -19.30
N LEU A 143 -7.85 -20.91 -18.36
CA LEU A 143 -7.07 -22.01 -17.76
C LEU A 143 -7.85 -22.76 -16.66
N LEU A 144 -9.03 -22.28 -16.28
CA LEU A 144 -9.88 -22.84 -15.25
C LEU A 144 -11.08 -23.56 -15.83
N SER A 145 -11.50 -24.64 -15.18
CA SER A 145 -12.83 -25.20 -15.38
C SER A 145 -13.92 -24.32 -14.80
N ALA A 146 -15.17 -24.54 -15.17
CA ALA A 146 -16.29 -23.78 -14.64
C ALA A 146 -16.42 -23.93 -13.12
N ASP A 147 -16.19 -25.14 -12.59
CA ASP A 147 -16.28 -25.40 -11.14
C ASP A 147 -15.15 -24.72 -10.36
N GLU A 148 -13.91 -24.76 -10.86
CA GLU A 148 -12.78 -24.05 -10.25
C GLU A 148 -13.00 -22.53 -10.23
N LEU A 149 -13.48 -21.98 -11.36
CA LEU A 149 -13.78 -20.57 -11.46
C LEU A 149 -14.88 -20.16 -10.46
N GLN A 150 -15.90 -20.99 -10.27
CA GLN A 150 -16.95 -20.71 -9.30
C GLN A 150 -16.42 -20.75 -7.86
N GLN A 151 -15.62 -21.76 -7.51
CA GLN A 151 -14.99 -21.84 -6.19
C GLN A 151 -14.12 -20.62 -5.86
N ILE A 152 -13.33 -20.16 -6.84
CA ILE A 152 -12.51 -18.95 -6.67
C ILE A 152 -13.39 -17.73 -6.47
N ARG A 153 -14.47 -17.54 -7.22
CA ARG A 153 -15.40 -16.43 -7.08
C ARG A 153 -16.08 -16.42 -5.72
N ASP A 154 -16.55 -17.57 -5.25
CA ASP A 154 -17.18 -17.69 -3.93
C ASP A 154 -16.21 -17.30 -2.80
N ALA A 155 -14.94 -17.70 -2.91
CA ALA A 155 -13.89 -17.32 -1.98
C ALA A 155 -13.56 -15.80 -2.06
N GLN A 156 -13.53 -15.22 -3.28
CA GLN A 156 -13.36 -13.78 -3.47
C GLN A 156 -14.48 -12.98 -2.82
N ASP A 157 -15.73 -13.37 -3.06
CA ASP A 157 -16.89 -12.66 -2.51
C ASP A 157 -16.91 -12.75 -0.97
N SER A 158 -16.54 -13.90 -0.43
CA SER A 158 -16.38 -14.07 1.03
C SER A 158 -15.30 -13.13 1.59
N LEU A 159 -14.16 -13.00 0.93
CA LEU A 159 -13.09 -12.09 1.36
C LEU A 159 -13.50 -10.62 1.19
N ARG A 160 -14.24 -10.25 0.13
CA ARG A 160 -14.76 -8.88 -0.05
C ARG A 160 -15.65 -8.46 1.11
N VAL A 161 -16.58 -9.34 1.51
CA VAL A 161 -17.45 -9.10 2.68
C VAL A 161 -16.63 -8.99 3.97
N ALA A 162 -15.64 -9.86 4.17
CA ALA A 162 -14.78 -9.81 5.35
C ALA A 162 -13.98 -8.49 5.46
N VAL A 163 -13.44 -7.99 4.35
CA VAL A 163 -12.68 -6.72 4.30
C VAL A 163 -13.55 -5.50 4.63
N GLU A 164 -14.83 -5.51 4.29
CA GLU A 164 -15.78 -4.45 4.70
C GLU A 164 -16.09 -4.49 6.20
N GLY A 165 -15.98 -5.65 6.82
CA GLY A 165 -16.18 -5.87 8.26
C GLY A 165 -15.05 -5.33 9.14
N ASN A 166 -15.08 -5.68 10.42
CA ASN A 166 -14.08 -5.28 11.42
C ASN A 166 -13.47 -6.47 12.16
N ASP A 167 -13.49 -7.65 11.56
CA ASP A 167 -12.94 -8.89 12.14
C ASP A 167 -11.65 -9.28 11.41
N GLU A 168 -10.51 -9.07 12.07
CA GLU A 168 -9.18 -9.41 11.55
C GLU A 168 -9.06 -10.91 11.25
N ALA A 169 -9.65 -11.78 12.09
CA ALA A 169 -9.54 -13.22 11.92
C ALA A 169 -10.31 -13.70 10.69
N LEU A 170 -11.46 -13.11 10.39
CA LEU A 170 -12.23 -13.43 9.18
C LEU A 170 -11.48 -13.00 7.91
N ILE A 171 -10.81 -11.85 7.92
CA ILE A 171 -10.01 -11.38 6.79
C ILE A 171 -8.82 -12.33 6.56
N ALA A 172 -8.08 -12.67 7.62
CA ALA A 172 -6.95 -13.60 7.53
C ALA A 172 -7.37 -14.98 7.04
N ALA A 173 -8.50 -15.50 7.53
CA ALA A 173 -9.07 -16.76 7.07
C ALA A 173 -9.48 -16.71 5.59
N GLY A 174 -10.09 -15.60 5.15
CA GLY A 174 -10.48 -15.39 3.76
C GLY A 174 -9.27 -15.32 2.81
N ILE A 175 -8.20 -14.63 3.19
CA ILE A 175 -6.93 -14.59 2.43
C ILE A 175 -6.36 -15.98 2.29
N LYS A 176 -6.30 -16.75 3.38
CA LYS A 176 -5.77 -18.11 3.38
C LYS A 176 -6.62 -19.06 2.52
N LEU A 177 -7.94 -18.96 2.59
CA LEU A 177 -8.84 -19.74 1.75
C LEU A 177 -8.61 -19.45 0.27
N LEU A 178 -8.50 -18.14 -0.07
CA LEU A 178 -8.29 -17.72 -1.44
C LEU A 178 -6.95 -18.22 -1.98
N ASP A 179 -5.88 -18.16 -1.19
CA ASP A 179 -4.57 -18.74 -1.52
C ASP A 179 -4.69 -20.24 -1.83
N GLN A 180 -5.40 -20.98 -1.00
CA GLN A 180 -5.59 -22.44 -1.22
C GLN A 180 -6.33 -22.78 -2.52
N VAL A 181 -7.44 -22.09 -2.81
CA VAL A 181 -8.25 -22.39 -4.01
C VAL A 181 -7.61 -21.87 -5.30
N THR A 182 -6.66 -20.95 -5.22
CA THR A 182 -5.95 -20.40 -6.39
C THR A 182 -4.60 -21.05 -6.67
N GLN A 183 -4.10 -21.95 -5.83
CA GLN A 183 -2.77 -22.54 -5.94
C GLN A 183 -2.54 -23.24 -7.30
N GLU A 184 -3.48 -24.07 -7.73
CA GLU A 184 -3.45 -24.75 -9.03
C GLU A 184 -3.52 -23.77 -10.20
N PHE A 185 -4.35 -22.74 -10.08
CA PHE A 185 -4.45 -21.68 -11.07
C PHE A 185 -3.13 -20.93 -11.24
N ALA A 186 -2.48 -20.57 -10.13
CA ALA A 186 -1.18 -19.91 -10.15
C ALA A 186 -0.10 -20.79 -10.83
N ALA A 187 -0.08 -22.09 -10.56
CA ALA A 187 0.83 -23.02 -11.21
C ALA A 187 0.60 -23.08 -12.72
N ARG A 188 -0.65 -23.20 -13.17
CA ARG A 188 -1.01 -23.23 -14.60
C ARG A 188 -0.66 -21.92 -15.32
N ARG A 189 -0.83 -20.76 -14.67
CA ARG A 189 -0.42 -19.45 -15.20
C ARG A 189 1.09 -19.38 -15.40
N MET A 190 1.86 -19.85 -14.41
CA MET A 190 3.31 -19.88 -14.50
C MET A 190 3.78 -20.75 -15.66
N ASP A 191 3.24 -21.98 -15.80
CA ASP A 191 3.55 -22.88 -16.90
C ASP A 191 3.21 -22.27 -18.26
N ASN A 192 2.05 -21.61 -18.36
CA ASN A 192 1.61 -20.93 -19.57
C ASN A 192 2.54 -19.76 -19.95
N SER A 193 2.97 -18.97 -18.96
CA SER A 193 3.94 -17.90 -19.17
C SER A 193 5.29 -18.42 -19.68
N ILE A 194 5.78 -19.50 -19.09
CA ILE A 194 7.03 -20.15 -19.52
C ILE A 194 6.91 -20.66 -20.96
N ARG A 195 5.81 -21.35 -21.30
CA ARG A 195 5.56 -21.81 -22.67
C ARG A 195 5.52 -20.65 -23.68
N ARG A 196 4.83 -19.56 -23.36
CA ARG A 196 4.76 -18.36 -24.22
C ARG A 196 6.15 -17.75 -24.44
N ALA A 197 6.96 -17.67 -23.39
CA ALA A 197 8.32 -17.15 -23.49
C ALA A 197 9.22 -18.04 -24.36
N LEU A 198 9.11 -19.37 -24.24
CA LEU A 198 9.91 -20.34 -25.01
C LEU A 198 9.47 -20.46 -26.47
N THR A 199 8.19 -20.26 -26.81
CA THR A 199 7.70 -20.31 -28.20
C THR A 199 8.09 -19.09 -29.02
N GLY A 200 8.61 -18.02 -28.39
CA GLY A 200 9.11 -16.82 -29.06
C GLY A 200 10.60 -16.84 -29.39
N HIS A 201 11.37 -17.83 -28.95
CA HIS A 201 12.81 -17.95 -29.23
C HIS A 201 13.12 -19.25 -29.96
N SER A 202 13.67 -19.12 -31.16
CA SER A 202 14.28 -20.24 -31.90
C SER A 202 15.53 -20.70 -31.15
N VAL A 203 15.71 -22.01 -31.01
CA VAL A 203 16.84 -22.65 -30.29
C VAL A 203 18.21 -22.41 -30.95
N ASP A 204 18.27 -21.64 -32.02
CA ASP A 204 19.49 -21.38 -32.80
C ASP A 204 20.26 -20.09 -32.45
N GLU A 205 19.92 -19.43 -31.32
CA GLU A 205 20.63 -18.22 -30.83
C GLU A 205 21.19 -18.39 -29.40
N VAL A 206 21.82 -19.53 -29.10
CA VAL A 206 22.65 -19.69 -27.91
C VAL A 206 24.03 -20.17 -28.32
#